data_442ff4e816c56f900636219c876d30fc
#
_entry.id   442ff4e816c56f900636219c876d30fc
#
_cell.length_a   1.000
_cell.length_b   1.000
_cell.length_c   1.000
_cell.angle_alpha   90.00
_cell.angle_beta   90.00
_cell.angle_gamma   90.00
#
_symmetry.space_group_name_H-M   'P 1'
#
loop_
_entity.id
_entity.type
_entity.pdbx_description
1 polymer ?
#
loop_
_entity_poly.entity_id
_entity_poly.type
_entity_poly.pdbx_seq_one_letter_code
_entity_poly.pdbx_strand_id
1 'polypeptide(L)'
;LKYLEGVKNPRIISCHIGSGASITAIKDGKCVATSMGLTPLGGIMMGTRTGDMDPSVFNYVVSVTGKSAEEVYQMFNKKSGFMGMGGSSDSRDILAKAAEGDKRCILANKVFNRRICDFIGQYYARLGGCDLIIFSAGIGENEPRMRRDVCKMLYPAFGTVIDEELNATIHGKEALLSTKDSKIKVVVIPTDEEVMIARDAFNMCIKGE
;
A
#
# COMPACT_ATOMS: atom_id res chain seq x y z
N LEU A 1 20.03 0.31 8.31
CA LEU A 1 18.76 -0.44 8.49
C LEU A 1 18.63 -0.86 9.96
N LYS A 2 18.25 0.06 10.84
CA LYS A 2 18.20 -0.15 12.29
C LYS A 2 17.35 -1.37 12.73
N TYR A 3 16.34 -1.75 11.95
CA TYR A 3 15.50 -2.93 12.23
C TYR A 3 16.06 -4.25 11.70
N LEU A 4 17.14 -4.22 10.91
CA LEU A 4 17.72 -5.39 10.24
C LEU A 4 19.22 -5.54 10.53
N GLU A 5 19.66 -5.08 11.72
CA GLU A 5 21.04 -5.28 12.15
C GLU A 5 21.42 -6.76 12.13
N GLY A 6 22.56 -7.08 11.52
CA GLY A 6 23.05 -8.45 11.37
C GLY A 6 22.40 -9.28 10.28
N VAL A 7 21.33 -8.79 9.62
CA VAL A 7 20.69 -9.50 8.50
C VAL A 7 21.53 -9.29 7.23
N LYS A 8 22.09 -10.36 6.70
CA LYS A 8 22.74 -10.35 5.38
C LYS A 8 21.68 -10.45 4.30
N ASN A 9 21.84 -9.68 3.22
CA ASN A 9 20.95 -9.68 2.06
C ASN A 9 19.48 -9.45 2.45
N PRO A 10 19.15 -8.33 3.10
CA PRO A 10 17.82 -8.08 3.63
C PRO A 10 16.75 -8.02 2.52
N ARG A 11 15.61 -8.68 2.81
CA ARG A 11 14.41 -8.74 1.93
C ARG A 11 13.33 -7.92 2.58
N ILE A 12 12.93 -6.86 1.91
CA ILE A 12 11.99 -5.88 2.45
C ILE A 12 10.80 -5.75 1.49
N ILE A 13 9.61 -5.66 2.05
CA ILE A 13 8.41 -5.28 1.31
C ILE A 13 7.95 -3.94 1.87
N SER A 14 8.02 -2.90 1.04
CA SER A 14 7.57 -1.54 1.39
C SER A 14 6.17 -1.30 0.86
N CYS A 15 5.27 -0.97 1.77
CA CYS A 15 3.86 -0.66 1.50
C CYS A 15 3.66 0.85 1.69
N HIS A 16 3.88 1.61 0.62
CA HIS A 16 3.61 3.05 0.59
C HIS A 16 2.14 3.26 0.24
N ILE A 17 1.31 3.55 1.25
CA ILE A 17 -0.14 3.54 1.12
C ILE A 17 -0.71 4.91 1.47
N GLY A 18 -1.01 5.69 0.43
CA GLY A 18 -1.63 7.01 0.51
C GLY A 18 -2.80 7.13 -0.45
N SER A 19 -3.09 8.33 -0.96
CA SER A 19 -4.09 8.56 -2.03
C SER A 19 -3.71 7.84 -3.32
N GLY A 20 -2.40 7.83 -3.67
CA GLY A 20 -1.76 6.87 -4.54
C GLY A 20 -1.05 5.85 -3.67
N ALA A 21 -0.94 4.60 -4.14
CA ALA A 21 -0.36 3.55 -3.32
C ALA A 21 0.44 2.55 -4.16
N SER A 22 1.56 2.10 -3.60
CA SER A 22 2.39 1.07 -4.23
C SER A 22 2.97 0.12 -3.20
N ILE A 23 3.18 -1.12 -3.63
CA ILE A 23 3.92 -2.12 -2.89
C ILE A 23 5.22 -2.36 -3.65
N THR A 24 6.34 -2.40 -2.95
CA THR A 24 7.67 -2.53 -3.56
C THR A 24 8.46 -3.64 -2.87
N ALA A 25 9.02 -4.55 -3.67
CA ALA A 25 9.95 -5.57 -3.22
C ALA A 25 11.40 -5.04 -3.32
N ILE A 26 12.13 -5.14 -2.23
CA ILE A 26 13.50 -4.63 -2.12
C ILE A 26 14.40 -5.77 -1.63
N LYS A 27 15.50 -6.00 -2.33
CA LYS A 27 16.55 -6.96 -1.95
C LYS A 27 17.90 -6.26 -2.00
N ASP A 28 18.68 -6.40 -0.94
CA ASP A 28 20.02 -5.80 -0.84
C ASP A 28 20.04 -4.29 -1.14
N GLY A 29 19.01 -3.56 -0.67
CA GLY A 29 18.86 -2.13 -0.90
C GLY A 29 18.41 -1.73 -2.32
N LYS A 30 18.13 -2.70 -3.20
CA LYS A 30 17.68 -2.44 -4.58
C LYS A 30 16.24 -2.84 -4.78
N CYS A 31 15.45 -2.00 -5.44
CA CYS A 31 14.12 -2.36 -5.91
C CYS A 31 14.21 -3.48 -6.95
N VAL A 32 13.52 -4.59 -6.71
CA VAL A 32 13.46 -5.74 -7.63
C VAL A 32 12.07 -5.92 -8.25
N ALA A 33 11.05 -5.28 -7.69
CA ALA A 33 9.71 -5.21 -8.26
C ALA A 33 8.90 -4.09 -7.59
N THR A 34 7.93 -3.55 -8.30
CA THR A 34 6.92 -2.64 -7.77
C THR A 34 5.56 -2.97 -8.36
N SER A 35 4.49 -2.64 -7.64
CA SER A 35 3.12 -2.90 -8.07
C SER A 35 2.62 -1.98 -9.18
N MET A 36 3.18 -0.78 -9.32
CA MET A 36 2.85 0.12 -10.42
C MET A 36 3.53 -0.32 -11.71
N GLY A 37 2.86 -0.14 -12.86
CA GLY A 37 3.36 -0.51 -14.18
C GLY A 37 3.85 0.70 -14.97
N LEU A 38 3.44 0.78 -16.26
CA LEU A 38 3.75 1.92 -17.14
C LEU A 38 3.26 3.25 -16.57
N THR A 39 2.13 3.21 -15.86
CA THR A 39 1.53 4.37 -15.19
C THR A 39 1.22 4.01 -13.72
N PRO A 40 0.94 5.01 -12.86
CA PRO A 40 0.51 4.75 -11.49
C PRO A 40 -0.93 4.19 -11.37
N LEU A 41 -1.56 3.77 -12.48
CA LEU A 41 -2.90 3.18 -12.49
C LEU A 41 -2.90 1.72 -12.00
N GLY A 42 -1.88 0.94 -12.39
CA GLY A 42 -1.76 -0.47 -12.02
C GLY A 42 -1.42 -0.69 -10.54
N GLY A 43 -1.47 -1.93 -10.12
CA GLY A 43 -1.17 -2.35 -8.76
C GLY A 43 -2.39 -2.53 -7.88
N ILE A 44 -2.32 -2.07 -6.63
CA ILE A 44 -3.46 -2.13 -5.72
C ILE A 44 -4.52 -1.09 -6.06
N MET A 45 -5.77 -1.37 -5.67
CA MET A 45 -6.85 -0.38 -5.70
C MET A 45 -6.48 0.85 -4.85
N MET A 46 -6.87 2.04 -5.28
CA MET A 46 -6.54 3.30 -4.60
C MET A 46 -7.80 4.14 -4.34
N GLY A 47 -7.63 5.38 -3.93
CA GLY A 47 -8.75 6.29 -3.68
C GLY A 47 -9.67 6.47 -4.89
N THR A 48 -9.10 6.66 -6.09
CA THR A 48 -9.86 6.86 -7.34
C THR A 48 -9.46 5.91 -8.47
N ARG A 49 -8.37 5.14 -8.32
CA ARG A 49 -7.80 4.27 -9.36
C ARG A 49 -8.20 2.82 -9.15
N THR A 50 -8.37 2.10 -10.25
CA THR A 50 -8.77 0.68 -10.22
C THR A 50 -7.72 -0.23 -9.60
N GLY A 51 -6.43 0.04 -9.84
CA GLY A 51 -5.40 -1.00 -9.72
C GLY A 51 -5.48 -2.01 -10.87
N ASP A 52 -4.84 -3.16 -10.68
CA ASP A 52 -4.83 -4.23 -11.70
C ASP A 52 -6.22 -4.83 -11.91
N MET A 53 -6.53 -5.06 -13.18
CA MET A 53 -7.75 -5.72 -13.62
C MET A 53 -7.48 -6.57 -14.86
N ASP A 54 -8.45 -7.40 -15.24
CA ASP A 54 -8.43 -8.09 -16.53
C ASP A 54 -8.47 -7.04 -17.68
N PRO A 55 -7.52 -7.05 -18.62
CA PRO A 55 -7.51 -6.14 -19.76
C PRO A 55 -8.81 -6.11 -20.57
N SER A 56 -9.54 -7.22 -20.63
CA SER A 56 -10.82 -7.33 -21.33
C SER A 56 -11.91 -6.42 -20.75
N VAL A 57 -11.80 -6.04 -19.48
CA VAL A 57 -12.73 -5.11 -18.82
C VAL A 57 -12.74 -3.76 -19.53
N PHE A 58 -11.59 -3.32 -20.05
CA PHE A 58 -11.51 -2.06 -20.79
C PHE A 58 -12.43 -2.09 -22.02
N ASN A 59 -12.28 -3.10 -22.89
CA ASN A 59 -13.10 -3.24 -24.08
C ASN A 59 -14.59 -3.47 -23.77
N TYR A 60 -14.88 -4.24 -22.70
CA TYR A 60 -16.24 -4.45 -22.24
C TYR A 60 -16.90 -3.12 -21.87
N VAL A 61 -16.24 -2.28 -21.07
CA VAL A 61 -16.79 -0.97 -20.66
C VAL A 61 -16.98 -0.07 -21.86
N VAL A 62 -16.03 0.00 -22.82
CA VAL A 62 -16.20 0.74 -24.07
C VAL A 62 -17.46 0.28 -24.80
N SER A 63 -17.65 -1.03 -24.97
CA SER A 63 -18.78 -1.60 -25.74
C SER A 63 -20.12 -1.36 -25.10
N VAL A 64 -20.25 -1.48 -23.77
CA VAL A 64 -21.54 -1.32 -23.07
C VAL A 64 -21.91 0.13 -22.79
N THR A 65 -20.93 1.04 -22.72
CA THR A 65 -21.17 2.45 -22.42
C THR A 65 -21.14 3.36 -23.62
N GLY A 66 -20.59 2.93 -24.76
CA GLY A 66 -20.34 3.74 -25.94
C GLY A 66 -19.32 4.87 -25.74
N LYS A 67 -18.58 4.86 -24.61
CA LYS A 67 -17.56 5.87 -24.31
C LYS A 67 -16.31 5.65 -25.14
N SER A 68 -15.60 6.73 -25.42
CA SER A 68 -14.28 6.66 -26.03
C SER A 68 -13.27 5.98 -25.12
N ALA A 69 -12.17 5.48 -25.68
CA ALA A 69 -11.07 4.89 -24.92
C ALA A 69 -10.52 5.86 -23.87
N GLU A 70 -10.39 7.14 -24.20
CA GLU A 70 -9.93 8.17 -23.25
C GLU A 70 -10.89 8.37 -22.09
N GLU A 71 -12.21 8.42 -22.34
CA GLU A 71 -13.20 8.54 -21.28
C GLU A 71 -13.19 7.35 -20.32
N VAL A 72 -13.01 6.12 -20.86
CA VAL A 72 -12.89 4.91 -20.03
C VAL A 72 -11.59 4.92 -19.24
N TYR A 73 -10.48 5.35 -19.84
CA TYR A 73 -9.21 5.53 -19.15
C TYR A 73 -9.34 6.53 -17.98
N GLN A 74 -10.02 7.66 -18.19
CA GLN A 74 -10.29 8.64 -17.13
C GLN A 74 -11.22 8.08 -16.04
N MET A 75 -12.18 7.23 -16.39
CA MET A 75 -13.00 6.52 -15.38
C MET A 75 -12.13 5.64 -14.49
N PHE A 76 -11.21 4.87 -15.05
CA PHE A 76 -10.32 3.99 -14.29
C PHE A 76 -9.35 4.75 -13.39
N ASN A 77 -8.93 5.95 -13.79
CA ASN A 77 -8.03 6.80 -13.02
C ASN A 77 -8.73 7.64 -11.93
N LYS A 78 -9.95 8.17 -12.21
CA LYS A 78 -10.54 9.22 -11.40
C LYS A 78 -11.88 8.87 -10.76
N LYS A 79 -12.55 7.80 -11.22
CA LYS A 79 -13.92 7.45 -10.79
C LYS A 79 -14.05 6.00 -10.31
N SER A 80 -12.94 5.35 -10.07
CA SER A 80 -12.85 3.97 -9.60
C SER A 80 -12.33 3.88 -8.16
N GLY A 81 -11.81 2.76 -7.76
CA GLY A 81 -11.25 2.58 -6.42
C GLY A 81 -12.28 2.79 -5.32
N PHE A 82 -11.88 3.41 -4.23
CA PHE A 82 -12.80 3.76 -3.13
C PHE A 82 -13.95 4.65 -3.62
N MET A 83 -13.67 5.64 -4.46
CA MET A 83 -14.70 6.51 -5.06
C MET A 83 -15.75 5.69 -5.81
N GLY A 84 -15.34 4.78 -6.67
CA GLY A 84 -16.25 3.96 -7.48
C GLY A 84 -17.06 2.96 -6.64
N MET A 85 -16.45 2.38 -5.61
CA MET A 85 -17.09 1.37 -4.76
C MET A 85 -17.92 1.98 -3.63
N GLY A 86 -17.38 2.97 -2.90
CA GLY A 86 -17.96 3.52 -1.67
C GLY A 86 -18.42 4.98 -1.76
N GLY A 87 -18.21 5.66 -2.91
CA GLY A 87 -18.66 7.03 -3.14
C GLY A 87 -17.79 8.13 -2.52
N SER A 88 -16.63 7.79 -1.96
CA SER A 88 -15.61 8.75 -1.52
C SER A 88 -14.21 8.23 -1.88
N SER A 89 -13.30 9.13 -2.24
CA SER A 89 -11.89 8.81 -2.43
C SER A 89 -11.08 8.81 -1.13
N ASP A 90 -11.67 9.35 -0.06
CA ASP A 90 -11.04 9.39 1.26
C ASP A 90 -11.32 8.08 2.01
N SER A 91 -10.25 7.39 2.40
CA SER A 91 -10.35 6.13 3.16
C SER A 91 -11.03 6.31 4.52
N ARG A 92 -10.94 7.51 5.13
CA ARG A 92 -11.57 7.81 6.42
C ARG A 92 -13.09 7.80 6.30
N ASP A 93 -13.63 8.38 5.22
CA ASP A 93 -15.08 8.36 4.95
C ASP A 93 -15.56 6.93 4.69
N ILE A 94 -14.78 6.15 3.93
CA ILE A 94 -15.09 4.73 3.65
C ILE A 94 -15.14 3.94 4.96
N LEU A 95 -14.18 4.14 5.85
CA LEU A 95 -14.12 3.44 7.13
C LEU A 95 -15.25 3.88 8.09
N ALA A 96 -15.59 5.17 8.10
CA ALA A 96 -16.70 5.68 8.90
C ALA A 96 -18.04 5.05 8.47
N LYS A 97 -18.36 5.09 7.17
CA LYS A 97 -19.56 4.45 6.60
C LYS A 97 -19.58 2.94 6.78
N ALA A 98 -18.43 2.29 6.66
CA ALA A 98 -18.30 0.86 6.91
C ALA A 98 -18.63 0.51 8.38
N ALA A 99 -18.22 1.35 9.34
CA ALA A 99 -18.55 1.18 10.74
C ALA A 99 -20.06 1.37 11.04
N GLU A 100 -20.74 2.18 10.23
CA GLU A 100 -22.21 2.36 10.26
C GLU A 100 -22.96 1.22 9.54
N GLY A 101 -22.25 0.27 8.95
CA GLY A 101 -22.84 -0.91 8.30
C GLY A 101 -23.05 -0.76 6.78
N ASP A 102 -22.54 0.28 6.12
CA ASP A 102 -22.61 0.40 4.67
C ASP A 102 -21.88 -0.76 3.99
N LYS A 103 -22.64 -1.63 3.30
CA LYS A 103 -22.12 -2.84 2.68
C LYS A 103 -21.12 -2.56 1.56
N ARG A 104 -21.27 -1.47 0.81
CA ARG A 104 -20.36 -1.09 -0.28
C ARG A 104 -19.02 -0.64 0.31
N CYS A 105 -19.04 0.17 1.36
CA CYS A 105 -17.84 0.62 2.05
C CYS A 105 -17.12 -0.53 2.76
N ILE A 106 -17.86 -1.46 3.39
CA ILE A 106 -17.31 -2.69 3.96
C ILE A 106 -16.59 -3.51 2.88
N LEU A 107 -17.24 -3.70 1.71
CA LEU A 107 -16.64 -4.43 0.59
C LEU A 107 -15.40 -3.72 0.05
N ALA A 108 -15.47 -2.39 -0.15
CA ALA A 108 -14.36 -1.59 -0.63
C ALA A 108 -13.11 -1.74 0.26
N ASN A 109 -13.30 -1.67 1.58
CA ASN A 109 -12.21 -1.87 2.54
C ASN A 109 -11.64 -3.29 2.50
N LYS A 110 -12.50 -4.31 2.39
CA LYS A 110 -12.07 -5.71 2.26
C LYS A 110 -11.24 -5.93 0.99
N VAL A 111 -11.69 -5.39 -0.15
CA VAL A 111 -10.96 -5.49 -1.43
C VAL A 111 -9.60 -4.80 -1.31
N PHE A 112 -9.57 -3.60 -0.75
CA PHE A 112 -8.33 -2.84 -0.56
C PHE A 112 -7.29 -3.62 0.27
N ASN A 113 -7.68 -4.10 1.45
CA ASN A 113 -6.79 -4.86 2.33
C ASN A 113 -6.33 -6.17 1.68
N ARG A 114 -7.24 -6.86 0.94
CA ARG A 114 -6.89 -8.08 0.21
C ARG A 114 -5.86 -7.81 -0.88
N ARG A 115 -6.02 -6.74 -1.68
CA ARG A 115 -5.07 -6.41 -2.73
C ARG A 115 -3.67 -6.09 -2.18
N ILE A 116 -3.58 -5.46 -1.01
CA ILE A 116 -2.30 -5.27 -0.30
C ILE A 116 -1.68 -6.64 0.03
N CYS A 117 -2.46 -7.56 0.61
CA CYS A 117 -1.98 -8.90 0.95
C CYS A 117 -1.56 -9.70 -0.29
N ASP A 118 -2.28 -9.59 -1.41
CA ASP A 118 -1.96 -10.28 -2.66
C ASP A 118 -0.57 -9.88 -3.15
N PHE A 119 -0.26 -8.57 -3.18
CA PHE A 119 1.06 -8.08 -3.58
C PHE A 119 2.16 -8.43 -2.58
N ILE A 120 1.88 -8.38 -1.27
CA ILE A 120 2.84 -8.84 -0.26
C ILE A 120 3.15 -10.32 -0.47
N GLY A 121 2.13 -11.17 -0.73
CA GLY A 121 2.30 -12.59 -1.01
C GLY A 121 3.12 -12.84 -2.27
N GLN A 122 2.81 -12.14 -3.35
CA GLN A 122 3.55 -12.20 -4.60
C GLN A 122 5.03 -11.83 -4.41
N TYR A 123 5.30 -10.78 -3.65
CA TYR A 123 6.66 -10.30 -3.44
C TYR A 123 7.43 -11.13 -2.40
N TYR A 124 6.74 -11.72 -1.43
CA TYR A 124 7.33 -12.72 -0.56
C TYR A 124 7.89 -13.90 -1.37
N ALA A 125 7.11 -14.42 -2.31
CA ALA A 125 7.55 -15.50 -3.20
C ALA A 125 8.72 -15.05 -4.10
N ARG A 126 8.65 -13.84 -4.67
CA ARG A 126 9.71 -13.29 -5.55
C ARG A 126 11.04 -13.08 -4.81
N LEU A 127 10.98 -12.66 -3.57
CA LEU A 127 12.16 -12.44 -2.73
C LEU A 127 12.73 -13.74 -2.12
N GLY A 128 11.96 -14.83 -2.13
CA GLY A 128 12.29 -16.06 -1.41
C GLY A 128 12.15 -15.90 0.11
N GLY A 129 11.22 -15.05 0.56
CA GLY A 129 10.93 -14.71 1.94
C GLY A 129 10.89 -13.21 2.19
N CYS A 130 10.67 -12.81 3.44
CA CYS A 130 10.62 -11.39 3.84
C CYS A 130 11.13 -11.25 5.27
N ASP A 131 12.00 -10.27 5.51
CA ASP A 131 12.56 -9.99 6.82
C ASP A 131 11.86 -8.78 7.47
N LEU A 132 11.30 -7.86 6.65
CA LEU A 132 10.66 -6.63 7.10
C LEU A 132 9.54 -6.19 6.16
N ILE A 133 8.37 -5.89 6.72
CA ILE A 133 7.28 -5.16 6.06
C ILE A 133 7.25 -3.75 6.62
N ILE A 134 7.23 -2.74 5.73
CA ILE A 134 7.17 -1.33 6.08
C ILE A 134 5.81 -0.78 5.65
N PHE A 135 5.09 -0.11 6.55
CA PHE A 135 3.94 0.72 6.23
C PHE A 135 4.34 2.19 6.27
N SER A 136 4.02 2.94 5.21
CA SER A 136 4.33 4.36 5.08
C SER A 136 3.23 5.10 4.32
N ALA A 137 3.34 6.42 4.20
CA ALA A 137 2.37 7.35 3.65
C ALA A 137 1.05 7.42 4.43
N GLY A 138 0.18 8.32 4.02
CA GLY A 138 -0.96 8.78 4.82
C GLY A 138 -1.83 7.68 5.42
N ILE A 139 -2.24 6.67 4.65
CA ILE A 139 -3.04 5.54 5.15
C ILE A 139 -2.13 4.56 5.91
N GLY A 140 -0.96 4.23 5.36
CA GLY A 140 -0.01 3.31 5.99
C GLY A 140 0.42 3.75 7.38
N GLU A 141 0.62 5.05 7.57
CA GLU A 141 1.05 5.66 8.82
C GLU A 141 -0.08 5.87 9.84
N ASN A 142 -1.30 6.18 9.36
CA ASN A 142 -2.36 6.71 10.22
C ASN A 142 -3.59 5.78 10.36
N GLU A 143 -3.65 4.65 9.64
CA GLU A 143 -4.79 3.74 9.72
C GLU A 143 -4.43 2.39 10.39
N PRO A 144 -4.53 2.32 11.73
CA PRO A 144 -4.16 1.11 12.47
C PRO A 144 -5.04 -0.10 12.15
N ARG A 145 -6.30 0.11 11.75
CA ARG A 145 -7.22 -0.99 11.39
C ARG A 145 -6.74 -1.69 10.12
N MET A 146 -6.30 -0.92 9.10
CA MET A 146 -5.75 -1.48 7.87
C MET A 146 -4.51 -2.32 8.17
N ARG A 147 -3.55 -1.82 8.94
CA ARG A 147 -2.33 -2.55 9.31
C ARG A 147 -2.65 -3.83 10.06
N ARG A 148 -3.55 -3.76 11.05
CA ARG A 148 -4.03 -4.93 11.81
C ARG A 148 -4.64 -5.98 10.88
N ASP A 149 -5.58 -5.58 10.03
CA ASP A 149 -6.34 -6.50 9.19
C ASP A 149 -5.43 -7.16 8.15
N VAL A 150 -4.51 -6.40 7.55
CA VAL A 150 -3.48 -6.93 6.64
C VAL A 150 -2.58 -7.94 7.37
N CYS A 151 -2.07 -7.63 8.55
CA CYS A 151 -1.22 -8.56 9.31
C CYS A 151 -1.98 -9.82 9.73
N LYS A 152 -3.26 -9.71 10.12
CA LYS A 152 -4.12 -10.86 10.42
C LYS A 152 -4.34 -11.76 9.19
N MET A 153 -4.55 -11.18 8.01
CA MET A 153 -4.69 -11.95 6.76
C MET A 153 -3.38 -12.63 6.35
N LEU A 154 -2.24 -12.04 6.63
CA LEU A 154 -0.91 -12.60 6.32
C LEU A 154 -0.46 -13.65 7.33
N TYR A 155 -1.00 -13.64 8.56
CA TYR A 155 -0.57 -14.52 9.64
C TYR A 155 -0.52 -16.00 9.28
N PRO A 156 -1.55 -16.61 8.65
CA PRO A 156 -1.55 -18.05 8.37
C PRO A 156 -0.39 -18.51 7.47
N ALA A 157 0.04 -17.65 6.54
CA ALA A 157 1.10 -17.98 5.59
C ALA A 157 2.49 -17.52 6.07
N PHE A 158 2.56 -16.35 6.74
CA PHE A 158 3.84 -15.68 7.00
C PHE A 158 4.15 -15.52 8.48
N GLY A 159 3.21 -15.81 9.37
CA GLY A 159 3.39 -15.69 10.83
C GLY A 159 3.61 -14.25 11.28
N THR A 160 2.96 -13.28 10.63
CA THR A 160 3.00 -11.86 11.04
C THR A 160 2.14 -11.64 12.28
N VAL A 161 2.75 -11.20 13.38
CA VAL A 161 2.04 -10.86 14.62
C VAL A 161 2.42 -9.45 15.04
N ILE A 162 1.43 -8.60 15.26
CA ILE A 162 1.66 -7.23 15.75
C ILE A 162 1.04 -7.04 17.13
N ASP A 163 1.62 -6.13 17.89
CA ASP A 163 1.04 -5.59 19.12
C ASP A 163 -0.13 -4.67 18.75
N GLU A 164 -1.37 -5.15 18.95
CA GLU A 164 -2.58 -4.42 18.56
C GLU A 164 -2.80 -3.16 19.40
N GLU A 165 -2.41 -3.16 20.69
CA GLU A 165 -2.52 -2.01 21.58
C GLU A 165 -1.55 -0.92 21.14
N LEU A 166 -0.29 -1.26 20.94
CA LEU A 166 0.69 -0.33 20.40
C LEU A 166 0.26 0.18 19.02
N ASN A 167 -0.13 -0.72 18.11
CA ASN A 167 -0.57 -0.35 16.77
C ASN A 167 -1.71 0.68 16.79
N ALA A 168 -2.66 0.56 17.72
CA ALA A 168 -3.78 1.48 17.83
C ALA A 168 -3.36 2.92 18.20
N THR A 169 -2.20 3.10 18.82
CA THR A 169 -1.68 4.41 19.23
C THR A 169 -0.75 5.07 18.19
N ILE A 170 -0.33 4.32 17.17
CA ILE A 170 0.65 4.82 16.19
C ILE A 170 -0.03 5.53 15.04
N HIS A 171 0.20 6.84 14.98
CA HIS A 171 -0.26 7.74 13.92
C HIS A 171 0.91 8.66 13.54
N GLY A 172 1.39 8.58 12.28
CA GLY A 172 2.47 9.42 11.76
C GLY A 172 3.80 9.34 12.53
N LYS A 173 4.03 8.25 13.27
CA LYS A 173 5.24 8.05 14.07
C LYS A 173 5.91 6.73 13.72
N GLU A 174 7.24 6.75 13.73
CA GLU A 174 8.03 5.53 13.54
C GLU A 174 7.85 4.58 14.73
N ALA A 175 7.51 3.31 14.43
CA ALA A 175 7.36 2.27 15.44
C ALA A 175 7.59 0.87 14.89
N LEU A 176 8.19 0.00 15.70
CA LEU A 176 8.21 -1.44 15.48
C LEU A 176 6.91 -2.02 16.07
N LEU A 177 6.04 -2.51 15.20
CA LEU A 177 4.73 -3.03 15.60
C LEU A 177 4.75 -4.53 15.89
N SER A 178 5.68 -5.28 15.26
CA SER A 178 5.74 -6.74 15.42
C SER A 178 6.14 -7.15 16.84
N THR A 179 5.45 -8.16 17.36
CA THR A 179 5.82 -8.82 18.62
C THR A 179 7.05 -9.72 18.44
N LYS A 180 7.57 -10.26 19.54
CA LYS A 180 8.71 -11.21 19.51
C LYS A 180 8.36 -12.52 18.81
N ASP A 181 7.09 -12.89 18.77
CA ASP A 181 6.59 -14.12 18.15
C ASP A 181 6.37 -13.97 16.64
N SER A 182 6.46 -12.76 16.10
CA SER A 182 6.31 -12.50 14.69
C SER A 182 7.53 -13.00 13.91
N LYS A 183 7.27 -13.78 12.86
CA LYS A 183 8.35 -14.27 11.96
C LYS A 183 8.89 -13.18 11.03
N ILE A 184 8.10 -12.15 10.77
CA ILE A 184 8.48 -11.01 9.93
C ILE A 184 8.34 -9.75 10.77
N LYS A 185 9.36 -8.89 10.76
CA LYS A 185 9.25 -7.58 11.40
C LYS A 185 8.26 -6.70 10.64
N VAL A 186 7.42 -5.98 11.37
CA VAL A 186 6.45 -5.04 10.82
C VAL A 186 6.69 -3.68 11.47
N VAL A 187 6.90 -2.66 10.64
CA VAL A 187 7.22 -1.31 11.12
C VAL A 187 6.35 -0.27 10.43
N VAL A 188 6.10 0.84 11.11
CA VAL A 188 5.67 2.09 10.50
C VAL A 188 6.88 3.00 10.37
N ILE A 189 7.09 3.54 9.18
CA ILE A 189 8.12 4.55 8.91
C ILE A 189 7.45 5.71 8.19
N PRO A 190 7.32 6.88 8.84
CA PRO A 190 6.78 8.07 8.19
C PRO A 190 7.61 8.47 6.97
N THR A 191 6.93 8.90 5.92
CA THR A 191 7.58 9.51 4.76
C THR A 191 7.93 10.96 5.06
N ASP A 192 9.09 11.37 4.58
CA ASP A 192 9.55 12.75 4.64
C ASP A 192 10.13 13.14 3.26
N GLU A 193 9.22 13.34 2.30
CA GLU A 193 9.58 13.69 0.92
C GLU A 193 10.18 15.10 0.84
N GLU A 194 9.72 16.02 1.70
CA GLU A 194 10.18 17.40 1.73
C GLU A 194 11.65 17.51 2.12
N VAL A 195 12.10 16.71 3.08
CA VAL A 195 13.52 16.63 3.47
C VAL A 195 14.38 16.11 2.34
N MET A 196 13.90 15.12 1.56
CA MET A 196 14.64 14.61 0.41
C MET A 196 14.77 15.67 -0.68
N ILE A 197 13.69 16.37 -1.02
CA ILE A 197 13.70 17.48 -1.97
C ILE A 197 14.65 18.58 -1.51
N ALA A 198 14.59 18.94 -0.22
CA ALA A 198 15.48 19.97 0.34
C ALA A 198 16.97 19.56 0.28
N ARG A 199 17.28 18.28 0.55
CA ARG A 199 18.66 17.75 0.43
C ARG A 199 19.14 17.75 -1.01
N ASP A 200 18.32 17.33 -1.96
CA ASP A 200 18.67 17.30 -3.37
C ASP A 200 18.89 18.73 -3.89
N ALA A 201 18.00 19.66 -3.57
CA ALA A 201 18.14 21.06 -3.91
C ALA A 201 19.44 21.67 -3.31
N PHE A 202 19.73 21.36 -2.04
CA PHE A 202 20.96 21.81 -1.39
C PHE A 202 22.21 21.26 -2.07
N ASN A 203 22.24 19.95 -2.40
CA ASN A 203 23.39 19.33 -3.06
C ASN A 203 23.60 19.91 -4.45
N MET A 204 22.55 20.06 -5.26
CA MET A 204 22.64 20.66 -6.60
C MET A 204 23.06 22.14 -6.56
N CYS A 205 22.48 22.94 -5.67
CA CYS A 205 22.71 24.39 -5.68
C CYS A 205 23.97 24.81 -4.93
N ILE A 206 24.37 24.08 -3.90
CA ILE A 206 25.45 24.49 -2.98
C ILE A 206 26.71 23.67 -3.19
N LYS A 207 26.60 22.35 -3.40
CA LYS A 207 27.76 21.48 -3.58
C LYS A 207 28.12 21.23 -5.04
N GLY A 208 27.22 21.50 -6.00
CA GLY A 208 27.45 21.26 -7.41
C GLY A 208 27.56 19.77 -7.79
N GLU A 209 26.92 18.88 -7.01
CA GLU A 209 26.88 17.42 -7.21
C GLU A 209 25.62 16.97 -7.96
#